data_006280b73e762036cc097f78616ed9b6
#
_entry.id   006280b73e762036cc097f78616ed9b6
#
_cell.length_a   1.000
_cell.length_b   1.000
_cell.length_c   1.000
_cell.angle_alpha   90.00
_cell.angle_beta   90.00
_cell.angle_gamma   90.00
#
_symmetry.space_group_name_H-M   'P 1'
#
loop_
_entity.id
_entity.type
_entity.pdbx_description
1 polymer ?
#
loop_
_entity_poly.entity_id
_entity_poly.type
_entity_poly.pdbx_seq_one_letter_code
_entity_poly.pdbx_strand_id
1 'polypeptide(L)'
;MAKRSVTAGIVRKARRTAQAHRTLQRQIARTDRRNPAETSDKAVQAGARRYPEPPFPRQHQSKPGREARLDPAPMYEAPYYKGSQKLRGKIALITGGDSGIGRAVAVLFAREGADVALIHLDEDKDAEVTRQAVEAEGARCLVLAGDVTDRKFCRLAVRQTVKLLGGLNVLVNNAAFQLHTARIEDLTEAHFDRTLKTNLYGYFHMAVSYTHLTLPTNREV
;
A
#
# COMPACT_ATOMS: atom_id res chain seq x y z
N MET A 1 2.65 26.52 15.45
CA MET A 1 3.48 25.51 16.13
C MET A 1 2.77 24.16 16.33
N ALA A 2 1.49 24.09 16.71
CA ALA A 2 0.77 22.83 16.95
C ALA A 2 0.68 21.85 15.77
N LYS A 3 0.55 22.33 14.52
CA LYS A 3 0.46 21.46 13.33
C LYS A 3 1.72 20.64 13.04
N ARG A 4 2.93 21.22 13.25
CA ARG A 4 4.21 20.47 13.09
C ARG A 4 4.38 19.37 14.11
N SER A 5 3.90 19.57 15.35
CA SER A 5 3.95 18.57 16.42
C SER A 5 3.08 17.33 16.14
N VAL A 6 1.88 17.53 15.58
CA VAL A 6 0.95 16.44 15.23
C VAL A 6 1.52 15.56 14.11
N THR A 7 2.07 16.19 13.07
CA THR A 7 2.68 15.45 11.93
C THR A 7 3.91 14.65 12.38
N ALA A 8 4.77 15.24 13.22
CA ALA A 8 5.92 14.54 13.77
C ALA A 8 5.52 13.34 14.64
N GLY A 9 4.41 13.42 15.38
CA GLY A 9 3.86 12.32 16.15
C GLY A 9 3.38 11.16 15.27
N ILE A 10 2.70 11.47 14.16
CA ILE A 10 2.20 10.49 13.18
C ILE A 10 3.35 9.75 12.52
N VAL A 11 4.34 10.48 12.00
CA VAL A 11 5.54 9.88 11.36
C VAL A 11 6.30 9.01 12.35
N ARG A 12 6.47 9.46 13.59
CA ARG A 12 7.13 8.65 14.63
C ARG A 12 6.36 7.36 14.93
N LYS A 13 5.02 7.39 14.92
CA LYS A 13 4.19 6.20 15.10
C LYS A 13 4.36 5.23 13.94
N ALA A 14 4.31 5.70 12.68
CA ALA A 14 4.53 4.89 11.49
C ALA A 14 5.90 4.19 11.52
N ARG A 15 6.98 4.92 11.85
CA ARG A 15 8.33 4.34 12.01
C ARG A 15 8.42 3.28 13.11
N ARG A 16 7.70 3.46 14.23
CA ARG A 16 7.61 2.42 15.28
C ARG A 16 6.91 1.18 14.77
N THR A 17 5.82 1.32 14.01
CA THR A 17 5.11 0.20 13.39
C THR A 17 6.01 -0.53 12.41
N ALA A 18 6.72 0.18 11.52
CA ALA A 18 7.67 -0.41 10.60
C ALA A 18 8.79 -1.19 11.33
N GLN A 19 9.31 -0.65 12.44
CA GLN A 19 10.30 -1.35 13.25
C GLN A 19 9.74 -2.61 13.91
N ALA A 20 8.48 -2.59 14.38
CA ALA A 20 7.81 -3.77 14.92
C ALA A 20 7.64 -4.86 13.84
N HIS A 21 7.31 -4.48 12.59
CA HIS A 21 7.24 -5.41 11.45
C HIS A 21 8.59 -6.07 11.18
N ARG A 22 9.70 -5.30 11.17
CA ARG A 22 11.05 -5.86 10.98
C ARG A 22 11.44 -6.85 12.08
N THR A 23 11.05 -6.56 13.33
CA THR A 23 11.32 -7.45 14.46
C THR A 23 10.55 -8.76 14.33
N LEU A 24 9.26 -8.67 14.01
CA LEU A 24 8.41 -9.85 13.82
C LEU A 24 8.90 -10.70 12.64
N GLN A 25 9.30 -10.09 11.52
CA GLN A 25 9.90 -10.80 10.39
C GLN A 25 11.14 -11.60 10.79
N ARG A 26 12.04 -11.01 11.61
CA ARG A 26 13.24 -11.73 12.08
C ARG A 26 12.89 -12.91 12.96
N GLN A 27 11.85 -12.82 13.78
CA GLN A 27 11.36 -13.94 14.60
C GLN A 27 10.82 -15.05 13.71
N ILE A 28 9.94 -14.75 12.75
CA ILE A 28 9.38 -15.71 11.79
C ILE A 28 10.49 -16.37 10.99
N ALA A 29 11.42 -15.60 10.41
CA ALA A 29 12.54 -16.14 9.64
C ALA A 29 13.45 -17.10 10.45
N ARG A 30 13.54 -16.93 11.78
CA ARG A 30 14.25 -17.89 12.65
C ARG A 30 13.46 -19.18 12.82
N THR A 31 12.14 -19.09 12.96
CA THR A 31 11.25 -20.26 13.08
C THR A 31 11.23 -21.06 11.78
N ASP A 32 11.05 -20.40 10.63
CA ASP A 32 11.01 -21.05 9.30
C ASP A 32 12.31 -21.79 8.96
N ARG A 33 13.48 -21.23 9.38
CA ARG A 33 14.76 -21.94 9.23
C ARG A 33 14.84 -23.25 10.02
N ARG A 34 14.11 -23.34 11.14
CA ARG A 34 14.07 -24.56 11.97
C ARG A 34 13.08 -25.58 11.40
N ASN A 35 12.03 -25.10 10.73
CA ASN A 35 10.94 -25.90 10.18
C ASN A 35 10.73 -25.53 8.70
N PRO A 36 11.61 -25.95 7.77
CA PRO A 36 11.43 -25.64 6.34
C PRO A 36 10.17 -26.31 5.80
N ALA A 37 9.34 -25.56 5.07
CA ALA A 37 8.18 -26.09 4.39
C ALA A 37 8.57 -26.86 3.12
N GLU A 38 7.83 -27.90 2.80
CA GLU A 38 7.91 -28.56 1.49
C GLU A 38 7.37 -27.62 0.41
N THR A 39 8.14 -27.39 -0.65
CA THR A 39 7.75 -26.49 -1.75
C THR A 39 7.12 -27.29 -2.87
N SER A 40 5.88 -26.97 -3.24
CA SER A 40 5.27 -27.43 -4.49
C SER A 40 5.40 -26.34 -5.58
N ASP A 41 5.91 -26.73 -6.73
CA ASP A 41 6.48 -25.83 -7.75
C ASP A 41 5.55 -25.51 -8.95
N LYS A 42 4.23 -25.50 -8.83
CA LYS A 42 3.39 -25.27 -10.02
C LYS A 42 2.27 -24.23 -9.79
N ALA A 43 2.52 -23.01 -10.26
CA ALA A 43 1.44 -22.05 -10.53
C ALA A 43 1.00 -22.22 -12.01
N VAL A 44 -0.29 -22.47 -12.24
CA VAL A 44 -0.87 -22.55 -13.60
C VAL A 44 -1.52 -21.22 -13.93
N GLN A 45 -1.10 -20.60 -15.03
CA GLN A 45 -1.73 -19.39 -15.55
C GLN A 45 -2.16 -19.59 -17.01
N ALA A 46 -3.22 -18.94 -17.46
CA ALA A 46 -3.79 -19.10 -18.81
C ALA A 46 -3.54 -17.86 -19.69
N GLY A 47 -3.25 -18.09 -20.98
CA GLY A 47 -3.16 -17.06 -22.03
C GLY A 47 -1.75 -16.62 -22.43
N ALA A 48 -1.65 -15.91 -23.57
CA ALA A 48 -0.39 -15.33 -24.06
C ALA A 48 0.05 -14.15 -23.15
N ARG A 49 1.34 -14.12 -22.80
CA ARG A 49 1.84 -13.21 -21.77
C ARG A 49 2.91 -12.25 -22.29
N ARG A 50 2.74 -11.00 -21.90
CA ARG A 50 3.67 -9.91 -22.20
C ARG A 50 4.49 -9.51 -20.97
N TYR A 51 4.29 -10.18 -19.84
CA TYR A 51 4.92 -9.91 -18.56
C TYR A 51 5.74 -11.12 -18.11
N PRO A 52 6.76 -10.94 -17.27
CA PRO A 52 7.55 -12.06 -16.74
C PRO A 52 6.68 -13.11 -16.06
N GLU A 53 7.04 -14.37 -16.25
CA GLU A 53 6.33 -15.54 -15.73
C GLU A 53 7.18 -16.36 -14.77
N PRO A 54 6.54 -17.04 -13.79
CA PRO A 54 7.23 -18.00 -12.93
C PRO A 54 7.82 -19.18 -13.76
N PRO A 55 8.88 -19.83 -13.25
CA PRO A 55 9.47 -19.64 -11.93
C PRO A 55 10.40 -18.43 -11.85
N PHE A 56 10.26 -17.64 -10.79
CA PHE A 56 11.15 -16.53 -10.50
C PHE A 56 12.34 -16.97 -9.65
N PRO A 57 13.50 -16.27 -9.75
CA PRO A 57 14.64 -16.51 -8.86
C PRO A 57 14.23 -16.41 -7.39
N ARG A 58 14.72 -17.33 -6.55
CA ARG A 58 14.51 -17.22 -5.10
C ARG A 58 15.26 -16.01 -4.57
N GLN A 59 14.54 -15.08 -3.98
CA GLN A 59 15.11 -13.87 -3.42
C GLN A 59 14.44 -13.54 -2.08
N HIS A 60 15.21 -12.94 -1.18
CA HIS A 60 14.74 -12.55 0.14
C HIS A 60 15.24 -11.15 0.49
N GLN A 61 14.32 -10.30 0.91
CA GLN A 61 14.62 -8.97 1.41
C GLN A 61 14.09 -8.79 2.84
N SER A 62 14.80 -8.02 3.64
CA SER A 62 14.28 -7.60 4.94
C SER A 62 13.15 -6.59 4.77
N LYS A 63 12.13 -6.64 5.61
CA LYS A 63 11.04 -5.67 5.64
C LYS A 63 11.52 -4.25 6.00
N PRO A 64 10.97 -3.22 5.34
CA PRO A 64 10.19 -3.31 4.12
C PRO A 64 11.10 -3.75 2.96
N GLY A 65 10.62 -4.53 2.01
CA GLY A 65 11.36 -4.85 0.80
C GLY A 65 11.53 -3.60 -0.07
N ARG A 66 12.55 -3.57 -0.93
CA ARG A 66 12.70 -2.53 -1.96
C ARG A 66 12.37 -3.12 -3.32
N GLU A 67 11.36 -2.56 -3.97
CA GLU A 67 10.93 -3.05 -5.28
C GLU A 67 12.04 -2.97 -6.33
N ALA A 68 12.85 -1.91 -6.29
CA ALA A 68 14.00 -1.73 -7.19
C ALA A 68 15.10 -2.82 -7.09
N ARG A 69 15.01 -3.74 -6.11
CA ARG A 69 15.93 -4.86 -5.93
C ARG A 69 15.36 -6.20 -6.37
N LEU A 70 14.13 -6.21 -6.89
CA LEU A 70 13.51 -7.43 -7.38
C LEU A 70 14.06 -7.79 -8.75
N ASP A 71 14.30 -9.09 -8.97
CA ASP A 71 14.72 -9.68 -10.24
C ASP A 71 13.74 -10.82 -10.61
N PRO A 72 13.03 -10.73 -11.76
CA PRO A 72 12.94 -9.56 -12.65
C PRO A 72 12.25 -8.35 -12.00
N ALA A 73 12.59 -7.15 -12.46
CA ALA A 73 11.95 -5.93 -12.01
C ALA A 73 10.45 -5.93 -12.37
N PRO A 74 9.55 -5.50 -11.47
CA PRO A 74 8.12 -5.42 -11.75
C PRO A 74 7.83 -4.42 -12.88
N MET A 75 6.96 -4.83 -13.82
CA MET A 75 6.54 -4.01 -14.96
C MET A 75 5.30 -3.16 -14.60
N TYR A 76 5.38 -2.36 -13.55
CA TYR A 76 4.28 -1.53 -13.05
C TYR A 76 3.85 -0.42 -14.02
N GLU A 77 4.71 -0.03 -14.95
CA GLU A 77 4.43 1.01 -15.96
C GLU A 77 3.42 0.54 -17.02
N ALA A 78 3.15 -0.76 -17.12
CA ALA A 78 2.23 -1.35 -18.07
C ALA A 78 2.39 -0.79 -19.51
N PRO A 79 3.54 -0.98 -20.18
CA PRO A 79 3.88 -0.30 -21.44
C PRO A 79 2.95 -0.64 -22.60
N TYR A 80 2.16 -1.70 -22.48
CA TYR A 80 1.22 -2.14 -23.51
C TYR A 80 -0.21 -1.62 -23.29
N TYR A 81 -0.46 -0.92 -22.18
CA TYR A 81 -1.77 -0.38 -21.87
C TYR A 81 -1.87 1.08 -22.28
N LYS A 82 -2.89 1.40 -23.08
CA LYS A 82 -3.23 2.77 -23.45
C LYS A 82 -4.43 3.25 -22.65
N GLY A 83 -4.28 4.37 -21.95
CA GLY A 83 -5.37 5.00 -21.20
C GLY A 83 -6.51 5.44 -22.14
N SER A 84 -7.72 5.41 -21.63
CA SER A 84 -8.95 5.82 -22.32
C SER A 84 -9.74 6.89 -21.55
N GLN A 85 -9.09 7.53 -20.56
CA GLN A 85 -9.64 8.63 -19.75
C GLN A 85 -10.86 8.22 -18.89
N LYS A 86 -10.94 6.96 -18.48
CA LYS A 86 -12.05 6.44 -17.65
C LYS A 86 -12.16 7.11 -16.29
N LEU A 87 -11.03 7.63 -15.76
CA LEU A 87 -10.97 8.28 -14.46
C LEU A 87 -10.71 9.80 -14.57
N ARG A 88 -10.96 10.39 -15.74
CA ARG A 88 -10.74 11.81 -15.95
C ARG A 88 -11.51 12.65 -14.91
N GLY A 89 -10.77 13.53 -14.22
CA GLY A 89 -11.32 14.40 -13.18
C GLY A 89 -11.70 13.68 -11.88
N LYS A 90 -11.33 12.40 -11.73
CA LYS A 90 -11.47 11.66 -10.47
C LYS A 90 -10.24 11.83 -9.62
N ILE A 91 -10.40 11.64 -8.32
CA ILE A 91 -9.33 11.68 -7.34
C ILE A 91 -9.36 10.36 -6.57
N ALA A 92 -8.23 9.66 -6.58
CA ALA A 92 -8.07 8.38 -5.92
C ALA A 92 -7.14 8.50 -4.71
N LEU A 93 -7.46 7.80 -3.62
CA LEU A 93 -6.59 7.61 -2.47
C LEU A 93 -6.22 6.14 -2.37
N ILE A 94 -4.93 5.83 -2.41
CA ILE A 94 -4.40 4.46 -2.46
C ILE A 94 -3.53 4.22 -1.24
N THR A 95 -3.90 3.24 -0.40
CA THR A 95 -3.07 2.83 0.73
C THR A 95 -2.01 1.81 0.28
N GLY A 96 -0.77 1.95 0.75
CA GLY A 96 0.35 1.14 0.27
C GLY A 96 0.64 1.41 -1.21
N GLY A 97 0.53 2.69 -1.63
CA GLY A 97 0.72 3.11 -3.02
C GLY A 97 2.19 3.30 -3.42
N ASP A 98 3.11 3.08 -2.51
CA ASP A 98 4.54 3.27 -2.69
C ASP A 98 5.19 2.21 -3.58
N SER A 99 4.65 1.00 -3.63
CA SER A 99 5.28 -0.13 -4.31
C SER A 99 4.26 -1.19 -4.74
N GLY A 100 4.73 -2.20 -5.48
CA GLY A 100 3.97 -3.38 -5.86
C GLY A 100 2.65 -3.06 -6.57
N ILE A 101 1.59 -3.72 -6.14
CA ILE A 101 0.24 -3.56 -6.69
C ILE A 101 -0.26 -2.11 -6.54
N GLY A 102 0.01 -1.48 -5.38
CA GLY A 102 -0.40 -0.10 -5.13
C GLY A 102 0.23 0.90 -6.09
N ARG A 103 1.52 0.75 -6.40
CA ARG A 103 2.21 1.56 -7.42
C ARG A 103 1.62 1.35 -8.81
N ALA A 104 1.40 0.10 -9.21
CA ALA A 104 0.81 -0.21 -10.51
C ALA A 104 -0.60 0.41 -10.65
N VAL A 105 -1.41 0.34 -9.61
CA VAL A 105 -2.73 0.99 -9.57
C VAL A 105 -2.60 2.51 -9.68
N ALA A 106 -1.65 3.13 -8.95
CA ALA A 106 -1.43 4.57 -8.97
C ALA A 106 -1.08 5.07 -10.38
N VAL A 107 -0.12 4.42 -11.04
CA VAL A 107 0.31 4.76 -12.40
C VAL A 107 -0.81 4.58 -13.41
N LEU A 108 -1.55 3.45 -13.35
CA LEU A 108 -2.65 3.21 -14.29
C LEU A 108 -3.84 4.15 -14.05
N PHE A 109 -4.14 4.52 -12.81
CA PHE A 109 -5.19 5.50 -12.51
C PHE A 109 -4.81 6.89 -13.03
N ALA A 110 -3.54 7.28 -12.89
CA ALA A 110 -3.02 8.51 -13.47
C ALA A 110 -3.14 8.51 -15.01
N ARG A 111 -2.76 7.41 -15.67
CA ARG A 111 -2.92 7.23 -17.12
C ARG A 111 -4.37 7.30 -17.58
N GLU A 112 -5.31 6.90 -16.73
CA GLU A 112 -6.75 7.05 -16.97
C GLU A 112 -7.30 8.44 -16.60
N GLY A 113 -6.43 9.37 -16.19
CA GLY A 113 -6.77 10.79 -15.96
C GLY A 113 -7.17 11.14 -14.53
N ALA A 114 -6.87 10.29 -13.54
CA ALA A 114 -7.11 10.58 -12.13
C ALA A 114 -5.92 11.28 -11.48
N ASP A 115 -6.20 12.22 -10.57
CA ASP A 115 -5.22 12.65 -9.58
C ASP A 115 -5.12 11.60 -8.45
N VAL A 116 -3.93 11.42 -7.89
CA VAL A 116 -3.65 10.34 -6.94
C VAL A 116 -3.11 10.89 -5.63
N ALA A 117 -3.70 10.46 -4.51
CA ALA A 117 -3.06 10.50 -3.21
C ALA A 117 -2.60 9.09 -2.86
N LEU A 118 -1.37 8.94 -2.37
CA LEU A 118 -0.85 7.66 -1.92
C LEU A 118 -0.42 7.71 -0.45
N ILE A 119 -0.66 6.62 0.26
CA ILE A 119 -0.24 6.42 1.64
C ILE A 119 0.83 5.34 1.67
N HIS A 120 1.93 5.60 2.37
CA HIS A 120 2.96 4.62 2.70
C HIS A 120 3.27 4.65 4.20
N LEU A 121 3.93 3.61 4.72
CA LEU A 121 4.23 3.52 6.14
C LEU A 121 5.56 4.23 6.48
N ASP A 122 6.68 3.82 5.85
CA ASP A 122 8.05 4.30 6.14
C ASP A 122 8.96 4.22 4.89
N GLU A 123 8.40 3.92 3.71
CA GLU A 123 9.12 3.67 2.46
C GLU A 123 9.21 4.95 1.61
N ASP A 124 9.79 6.02 2.17
CA ASP A 124 9.86 7.36 1.53
C ASP A 124 10.44 7.31 0.10
N LYS A 125 11.47 6.47 -0.14
CA LYS A 125 12.12 6.37 -1.45
C LYS A 125 11.24 5.72 -2.51
N ASP A 126 10.55 4.64 -2.15
CA ASP A 126 9.65 3.94 -3.06
C ASP A 126 8.40 4.79 -3.35
N ALA A 127 7.91 5.54 -2.34
CA ALA A 127 6.83 6.50 -2.51
C ALA A 127 7.21 7.65 -3.47
N GLU A 128 8.45 8.13 -3.38
CA GLU A 128 8.95 9.16 -4.29
C GLU A 128 9.04 8.66 -5.75
N VAL A 129 9.49 7.41 -5.97
CA VAL A 129 9.47 6.78 -7.30
C VAL A 129 8.05 6.70 -7.84
N THR A 130 7.09 6.29 -7.02
CA THR A 130 5.68 6.25 -7.44
C THR A 130 5.13 7.64 -7.75
N ARG A 131 5.47 8.65 -6.94
CA ARG A 131 5.08 10.04 -7.20
C ARG A 131 5.54 10.51 -8.58
N GLN A 132 6.82 10.29 -8.90
CA GLN A 132 7.41 10.67 -10.18
C GLN A 132 6.73 9.94 -11.35
N ALA A 133 6.44 8.65 -11.20
CA ALA A 133 5.75 7.86 -12.22
C ALA A 133 4.31 8.37 -12.47
N VAL A 134 3.58 8.74 -11.41
CA VAL A 134 2.23 9.34 -11.51
C VAL A 134 2.28 10.70 -12.20
N GLU A 135 3.25 11.56 -11.82
CA GLU A 135 3.41 12.88 -12.41
C GLU A 135 3.86 12.81 -13.87
N ALA A 136 4.63 11.81 -14.27
CA ALA A 136 5.00 11.54 -15.67
C ALA A 136 3.78 11.22 -16.55
N GLU A 137 2.69 10.68 -16.00
CA GLU A 137 1.40 10.49 -16.68
C GLU A 137 0.57 11.78 -16.76
N GLY A 138 1.06 12.91 -16.23
CA GLY A 138 0.40 14.20 -16.25
C GLY A 138 -0.60 14.45 -15.12
N ALA A 139 -0.66 13.59 -14.11
CA ALA A 139 -1.54 13.70 -12.96
C ALA A 139 -0.85 14.36 -11.76
N ARG A 140 -1.62 14.93 -10.83
CA ARG A 140 -1.10 15.39 -9.54
C ARG A 140 -0.94 14.21 -8.60
N CYS A 141 0.15 14.21 -7.81
CA CYS A 141 0.40 13.18 -6.82
C CYS A 141 0.60 13.79 -5.42
N LEU A 142 -0.19 13.33 -4.44
CA LEU A 142 -0.03 13.67 -3.03
C LEU A 142 0.52 12.48 -2.26
N VAL A 143 1.66 12.63 -1.58
CA VAL A 143 2.27 11.56 -0.78
C VAL A 143 2.04 11.82 0.71
N LEU A 144 1.56 10.80 1.43
CA LEU A 144 1.22 10.86 2.85
C LEU A 144 1.87 9.70 3.60
N ALA A 145 2.79 10.00 4.51
CA ALA A 145 3.42 8.99 5.37
C ALA A 145 2.60 8.77 6.65
N GLY A 146 2.21 7.52 6.93
CA GLY A 146 1.51 7.17 8.15
C GLY A 146 1.00 5.74 8.21
N ASP A 147 0.44 5.38 9.35
CA ASP A 147 -0.03 4.03 9.67
C ASP A 147 -1.56 3.95 9.56
N VAL A 148 -2.07 3.11 8.66
CA VAL A 148 -3.52 2.90 8.48
C VAL A 148 -4.20 2.27 9.70
N THR A 149 -3.44 1.68 10.62
CA THR A 149 -3.97 1.22 11.90
C THR A 149 -4.30 2.37 12.85
N ASP A 150 -3.85 3.58 12.54
CA ASP A 150 -4.18 4.79 13.29
C ASP A 150 -5.39 5.52 12.68
N ARG A 151 -6.54 5.38 13.32
CA ARG A 151 -7.79 6.07 12.92
C ARG A 151 -7.64 7.59 12.78
N LYS A 152 -6.78 8.22 13.61
CA LYS A 152 -6.54 9.67 13.54
C LYS A 152 -5.78 10.03 12.27
N PHE A 153 -4.80 9.20 11.91
CA PHE A 153 -4.09 9.35 10.65
C PHE A 153 -5.02 9.13 9.44
N CYS A 154 -5.85 8.09 9.43
CA CYS A 154 -6.78 7.84 8.33
C CYS A 154 -7.70 9.04 8.07
N ARG A 155 -8.27 9.64 9.12
CA ARG A 155 -9.07 10.86 9.00
C ARG A 155 -8.25 12.05 8.46
N LEU A 156 -7.01 12.19 8.89
CA LEU A 156 -6.12 13.25 8.41
C LEU A 156 -5.81 13.05 6.92
N ALA A 157 -5.48 11.84 6.50
CA ALA A 157 -5.14 11.51 5.13
C ALA A 157 -6.31 11.83 4.18
N VAL A 158 -7.52 11.39 4.50
CA VAL A 158 -8.72 11.70 3.70
C VAL A 158 -8.97 13.22 3.63
N ARG A 159 -8.91 13.93 4.76
CA ARG A 159 -9.06 15.40 4.76
C ARG A 159 -7.98 16.12 3.96
N GLN A 160 -6.74 15.67 4.03
CA GLN A 160 -5.64 16.25 3.25
C GLN A 160 -5.84 16.03 1.76
N THR A 161 -6.27 14.84 1.36
CA THR A 161 -6.60 14.51 -0.03
C THR A 161 -7.68 15.46 -0.56
N VAL A 162 -8.82 15.56 0.13
CA VAL A 162 -9.91 16.45 -0.25
C VAL A 162 -9.45 17.91 -0.31
N LYS A 163 -8.66 18.36 0.66
CA LYS A 163 -8.20 19.77 0.73
C LYS A 163 -7.22 20.12 -0.38
N LEU A 164 -6.28 19.23 -0.72
CA LEU A 164 -5.16 19.54 -1.61
C LEU A 164 -5.42 19.15 -3.06
N LEU A 165 -6.20 18.10 -3.30
CA LEU A 165 -6.56 17.66 -4.64
C LEU A 165 -7.96 18.14 -5.08
N GLY A 166 -8.81 18.56 -4.15
CA GLY A 166 -10.13 19.13 -4.45
C GLY A 166 -11.29 18.16 -4.29
N GLY A 167 -11.05 16.92 -3.88
CA GLY A 167 -12.09 15.91 -3.69
C GLY A 167 -11.54 14.54 -3.37
N LEU A 168 -12.41 13.53 -3.34
CA LEU A 168 -12.03 12.12 -3.23
C LEU A 168 -13.17 11.26 -3.78
N ASN A 169 -12.91 10.51 -4.86
CA ASN A 169 -13.91 9.71 -5.56
C ASN A 169 -13.67 8.20 -5.42
N VAL A 170 -12.41 7.80 -5.25
CA VAL A 170 -12.01 6.39 -5.23
C VAL A 170 -11.11 6.14 -4.03
N LEU A 171 -11.43 5.14 -3.22
CA LEU A 171 -10.56 4.63 -2.17
C LEU A 171 -10.08 3.23 -2.55
N VAL A 172 -8.76 3.04 -2.58
CA VAL A 172 -8.12 1.73 -2.81
C VAL A 172 -7.45 1.29 -1.51
N ASN A 173 -8.06 0.33 -0.83
CA ASN A 173 -7.51 -0.32 0.35
C ASN A 173 -6.55 -1.43 -0.09
N ASN A 174 -5.26 -1.10 -0.24
CA ASN A 174 -4.22 -2.01 -0.71
C ASN A 174 -3.12 -2.25 0.35
N ALA A 175 -2.91 -1.32 1.28
CA ALA A 175 -1.90 -1.52 2.33
C ALA A 175 -2.15 -2.82 3.09
N ALA A 176 -1.14 -3.68 3.17
CA ALA A 176 -1.26 -4.96 3.84
C ALA A 176 0.01 -5.28 4.66
N PHE A 177 -0.21 -5.99 5.75
CA PHE A 177 0.85 -6.70 6.45
C PHE A 177 0.69 -8.19 6.13
N GLN A 178 1.72 -8.77 5.52
CA GLN A 178 1.76 -10.18 5.18
C GLN A 178 3.16 -10.74 5.46
N LEU A 179 3.23 -11.74 6.29
CA LEU A 179 4.40 -12.58 6.49
C LEU A 179 3.95 -14.04 6.43
N HIS A 180 4.65 -14.83 5.63
CA HIS A 180 4.37 -16.25 5.54
C HIS A 180 4.90 -16.96 6.79
N THR A 181 4.10 -17.90 7.32
CA THR A 181 4.49 -18.84 8.37
C THR A 181 4.27 -20.23 7.80
N ALA A 182 5.29 -21.08 7.85
CA ALA A 182 5.26 -22.39 7.20
C ALA A 182 4.19 -23.31 7.81
N ARG A 183 3.99 -23.23 9.13
CA ARG A 183 3.05 -24.05 9.89
C ARG A 183 2.13 -23.15 10.70
N ILE A 184 0.87 -23.52 10.79
CA ILE A 184 -0.13 -22.74 11.53
C ILE A 184 0.18 -22.67 13.04
N GLU A 185 0.80 -23.74 13.58
CA GLU A 185 1.18 -23.80 14.98
C GLU A 185 2.28 -22.80 15.34
N ASP A 186 3.06 -22.35 14.36
CA ASP A 186 4.12 -21.36 14.52
C ASP A 186 3.58 -19.91 14.42
N LEU A 187 2.28 -19.75 14.06
CA LEU A 187 1.64 -18.45 14.00
C LEU A 187 1.41 -17.91 15.41
N THR A 188 2.20 -16.89 15.77
CA THR A 188 2.05 -16.26 17.07
C THR A 188 0.84 -15.32 17.12
N GLU A 189 0.25 -15.15 18.32
CA GLU A 189 -0.83 -14.20 18.55
C GLU A 189 -0.45 -12.78 18.10
N ALA A 190 0.77 -12.34 18.37
CA ALA A 190 1.28 -11.03 17.95
C ALA A 190 1.34 -10.88 16.43
N HIS A 191 1.68 -11.95 15.68
CA HIS A 191 1.67 -11.96 14.23
C HIS A 191 0.24 -11.88 13.70
N PHE A 192 -0.66 -12.69 14.22
CA PHE A 192 -2.07 -12.72 13.87
C PHE A 192 -2.75 -11.37 14.13
N ASP A 193 -2.57 -10.81 15.34
CA ASP A 193 -3.08 -9.49 15.72
C ASP A 193 -2.58 -8.37 14.79
N ARG A 194 -1.29 -8.40 14.41
CA ARG A 194 -0.72 -7.45 13.46
C ARG A 194 -1.38 -7.55 12.08
N THR A 195 -1.61 -8.78 11.62
CA THR A 195 -2.26 -9.04 10.34
C THR A 195 -3.69 -8.48 10.34
N LEU A 196 -4.47 -8.75 11.36
CA LEU A 196 -5.83 -8.23 11.49
C LEU A 196 -5.85 -6.70 11.61
N LYS A 197 -4.97 -6.13 12.42
CA LYS A 197 -4.90 -4.67 12.61
C LYS A 197 -4.61 -3.92 11.31
N THR A 198 -3.71 -4.44 10.48
CA THR A 198 -3.40 -3.78 9.22
C THR A 198 -4.47 -4.08 8.16
N ASN A 199 -4.77 -5.36 7.93
CA ASN A 199 -5.54 -5.78 6.76
C ASN A 199 -7.06 -5.65 6.95
N LEU A 200 -7.52 -5.59 8.21
CA LEU A 200 -8.94 -5.49 8.53
C LEU A 200 -9.29 -4.13 9.15
N TYR A 201 -8.66 -3.78 10.29
CA TYR A 201 -8.93 -2.51 10.95
C TYR A 201 -8.47 -1.31 10.12
N GLY A 202 -7.31 -1.40 9.45
CA GLY A 202 -6.83 -0.36 8.55
C GLY A 202 -7.84 -0.04 7.44
N TYR A 203 -8.37 -1.07 6.79
CA TYR A 203 -9.39 -0.93 5.75
C TYR A 203 -10.69 -0.33 6.30
N PHE A 204 -11.13 -0.80 7.46
CA PHE A 204 -12.29 -0.23 8.15
C PHE A 204 -12.09 1.25 8.49
N HIS A 205 -10.94 1.63 9.06
CA HIS A 205 -10.64 3.02 9.40
C HIS A 205 -10.65 3.92 8.18
N MET A 206 -10.06 3.48 7.07
CA MET A 206 -10.05 4.22 5.81
C MET A 206 -11.46 4.35 5.23
N ALA A 207 -12.22 3.25 5.16
CA ALA A 207 -13.59 3.25 4.64
C ALA A 207 -14.51 4.18 5.44
N VAL A 208 -14.48 4.11 6.79
CA VAL A 208 -15.24 5.02 7.65
C VAL A 208 -14.83 6.48 7.43
N SER A 209 -13.53 6.75 7.32
CA SER A 209 -13.04 8.12 7.10
C SER A 209 -13.46 8.66 5.73
N TYR A 210 -13.46 7.82 4.70
CA TYR A 210 -13.94 8.13 3.36
C TYR A 210 -15.45 8.45 3.36
N THR A 211 -16.26 7.55 3.92
CA THR A 211 -17.72 7.66 3.94
C THR A 211 -18.19 8.97 4.61
N HIS A 212 -17.58 9.34 5.73
CA HIS A 212 -17.94 10.56 6.46
C HIS A 212 -17.65 11.87 5.73
N LEU A 213 -16.77 11.86 4.72
CA LEU A 213 -16.37 13.08 3.99
C LEU A 213 -16.91 13.13 2.56
N THR A 214 -17.36 12.00 2.01
CA THR A 214 -17.74 11.90 0.59
C THR A 214 -19.23 11.66 0.38
N LEU A 215 -19.96 11.11 1.37
CA LEU A 215 -21.40 10.96 1.29
C LEU A 215 -22.09 12.19 1.87
N PRO A 216 -23.16 12.70 1.21
CA PRO A 216 -24.03 13.68 1.83
C PRO A 216 -24.59 13.09 3.12
N THR A 217 -24.35 13.76 4.22
CA THR A 217 -25.01 13.43 5.49
C THR A 217 -26.48 13.85 5.34
N ASN A 218 -27.34 12.98 4.86
CA ASN A 218 -28.76 13.13 5.08
C ASN A 218 -29.01 13.06 6.59
N ARG A 219 -28.93 14.21 7.24
CA ARG A 219 -29.49 14.43 8.57
C ARG A 219 -30.96 14.77 8.41
N GLU A 220 -31.76 13.84 7.93
CA GLU A 220 -33.19 13.88 8.05
C GLU A 220 -33.66 12.50 8.51
N VAL A 221 -33.66 12.31 9.80
CA VAL A 221 -34.58 11.48 10.53
C VAL A 221 -35.01 12.27 11.77
#